data_7f6792c4806b72307291140364eb4e99
#
_entry.id   7f6792c4806b72307291140364eb4e99
#
_cell.length_a   1.000
_cell.length_b   1.000
_cell.length_c   1.000
_cell.angle_alpha   90.00
_cell.angle_beta   90.00
_cell.angle_gamma   90.00
#
_symmetry.space_group_name_H-M   'P 1'
#
loop_
_entity.id
_entity.type
_entity.pdbx_description
1 polymer ?
#
loop_
_entity_poly.entity_id
_entity_poly.type
_entity_poly.pdbx_seq_one_letter_code
_entity_poly.pdbx_strand_id
1 'polypeptide(L)'
;MCGIFGIVKKQETVLGPVLTDAGRRLSYRGYDSVGCAAICDDGKIDLRKDAGKVDEVAGRLNFGEMIGRRGIMQLRWATFGAPSMVNAQPHLDSDGDMVGAHNGNVVNNVELREQFMAECMTVRSTNDGESCVHAVERYVDRGFDTITSICKAYEDLQGDYAFVIARIDEDCMHALKKGSGMVVGIADDAVCVSSDLPSILPLTRKIVRVYDGEIVTFWHDRVELHSVIDGSLIEREPEMITETMEAAQKGGYPHFMLKEIHEQASVARELLHRLEKSEDVTAILEAFTKSRNIYFVGCGTSYHACLIGSVYFNKVAGVPTTAVLAPQFTAQYGNSLSERDAAFFVSQSGETKD
;
A
#
# COMPACT_ATOMS: atom_id res chain seq x y z
N MET A 1 -8.14 -1.21 -1.37
CA MET A 1 -6.66 -1.04 -1.25
C MET A 1 -6.07 -0.96 -2.64
N CYS A 2 -5.17 -0.02 -2.89
CA CYS A 2 -4.50 0.13 -4.17
C CYS A 2 -3.33 -0.86 -4.34
N GLY A 3 -2.82 -1.03 -5.58
CA GLY A 3 -1.66 -1.85 -5.89
C GLY A 3 -0.60 -1.05 -6.63
N ILE A 4 0.65 -1.06 -6.17
CA ILE A 4 1.81 -0.44 -6.83
C ILE A 4 2.84 -1.50 -7.16
N PHE A 5 3.48 -1.30 -8.32
CA PHE A 5 4.69 -2.01 -8.71
C PHE A 5 5.64 -1.03 -9.39
N GLY A 6 6.89 -0.98 -8.94
CA GLY A 6 7.98 -0.21 -9.54
C GLY A 6 9.13 -1.13 -9.92
N ILE A 7 9.85 -0.86 -11.01
CA ILE A 7 10.97 -1.67 -11.48
C ILE A 7 12.06 -0.81 -12.10
N VAL A 8 13.32 -1.16 -11.83
CA VAL A 8 14.51 -0.65 -12.54
C VAL A 8 15.23 -1.82 -13.19
N LYS A 9 15.38 -1.77 -14.49
CA LYS A 9 16.08 -2.78 -15.31
C LYS A 9 17.50 -2.34 -15.62
N LYS A 10 18.35 -3.32 -15.93
CA LYS A 10 19.75 -3.10 -16.33
C LYS A 10 19.87 -2.30 -17.63
N GLN A 11 18.96 -2.51 -18.56
CA GLN A 11 18.95 -1.88 -19.88
C GLN A 11 17.54 -1.45 -20.25
N GLU A 12 17.43 -0.46 -21.11
CA GLU A 12 16.18 -0.09 -21.73
C GLU A 12 15.59 -1.26 -22.51
N THR A 13 14.32 -1.54 -22.31
CA THR A 13 13.62 -2.67 -22.92
C THR A 13 12.11 -2.39 -23.03
N VAL A 14 11.38 -3.27 -23.69
CA VAL A 14 9.91 -3.24 -23.67
C VAL A 14 9.44 -3.63 -22.27
N LEU A 15 9.09 -2.65 -21.44
CA LEU A 15 8.65 -2.83 -20.06
C LEU A 15 7.18 -3.18 -19.93
N GLY A 16 6.37 -2.78 -20.89
CA GLY A 16 4.92 -2.90 -20.84
C GLY A 16 4.38 -4.28 -20.45
N PRO A 17 4.90 -5.40 -21.01
CA PRO A 17 4.48 -6.75 -20.62
C PRO A 17 4.74 -7.06 -19.14
N VAL A 18 5.90 -6.70 -18.61
CA VAL A 18 6.26 -6.94 -17.20
C VAL A 18 5.35 -6.11 -16.27
N LEU A 19 5.15 -4.84 -16.58
CA LEU A 19 4.29 -3.95 -15.81
C LEU A 19 2.84 -4.43 -15.83
N THR A 20 2.34 -4.84 -17.00
CA THR A 20 0.97 -5.36 -17.14
C THR A 20 0.79 -6.68 -16.39
N ASP A 21 1.76 -7.61 -16.41
CA ASP A 21 1.70 -8.86 -15.64
C ASP A 21 1.69 -8.58 -14.14
N ALA A 22 2.54 -7.67 -13.66
CA ALA A 22 2.53 -7.22 -12.27
C ALA A 22 1.17 -6.63 -11.87
N GLY A 23 0.58 -5.80 -12.73
CA GLY A 23 -0.75 -5.24 -12.54
C GLY A 23 -1.84 -6.31 -12.45
N ARG A 24 -1.83 -7.31 -13.34
CA ARG A 24 -2.78 -8.45 -13.28
C ARG A 24 -2.70 -9.17 -11.94
N ARG A 25 -1.49 -9.39 -11.42
CA ARG A 25 -1.26 -10.05 -10.13
C ARG A 25 -1.70 -9.23 -8.93
N LEU A 26 -1.74 -7.91 -9.07
CA LEU A 26 -2.24 -6.97 -8.06
C LEU A 26 -3.71 -6.60 -8.25
N SER A 27 -4.42 -7.13 -9.26
CA SER A 27 -5.80 -6.72 -9.64
C SER A 27 -6.85 -6.91 -8.54
N TYR A 28 -6.59 -7.79 -7.58
CA TYR A 28 -7.45 -7.97 -6.40
C TYR A 28 -7.40 -6.77 -5.44
N ARG A 29 -6.39 -5.89 -5.55
CA ARG A 29 -6.22 -4.70 -4.72
C ARG A 29 -6.93 -3.47 -5.29
N GLY A 30 -7.17 -3.41 -6.60
CA GLY A 30 -7.84 -2.27 -7.23
C GLY A 30 -8.23 -2.55 -8.67
N TYR A 31 -9.37 -2.02 -9.10
CA TYR A 31 -9.94 -2.24 -10.43
C TYR A 31 -10.73 -1.04 -10.98
N ASP A 32 -10.68 0.11 -10.30
CA ASP A 32 -11.43 1.32 -10.70
C ASP A 32 -10.71 2.12 -11.77
N SER A 33 -9.41 2.21 -11.67
CA SER A 33 -8.52 2.78 -12.69
C SER A 33 -7.13 2.17 -12.63
N VAL A 34 -6.42 2.28 -13.73
CA VAL A 34 -5.08 1.73 -13.88
C VAL A 34 -4.22 2.67 -14.71
N GLY A 35 -2.93 2.70 -14.41
CA GLY A 35 -1.97 3.41 -15.22
C GLY A 35 -0.57 2.87 -15.09
N CYS A 36 0.20 3.20 -16.11
CA CYS A 36 1.56 2.76 -16.30
C CYS A 36 2.42 3.93 -16.75
N ALA A 37 3.60 4.06 -16.17
CA ALA A 37 4.65 4.97 -16.62
C ALA A 37 5.89 4.18 -16.99
N ALA A 38 6.52 4.49 -18.11
CA ALA A 38 7.82 3.99 -18.49
C ALA A 38 8.77 5.18 -18.73
N ILE A 39 9.96 5.12 -18.14
CA ILE A 39 10.97 6.17 -18.22
C ILE A 39 12.15 5.63 -19.05
N CYS A 40 12.40 6.28 -20.18
CA CYS A 40 13.49 5.96 -21.09
C CYS A 40 14.81 6.56 -20.61
N ASP A 41 15.92 6.05 -21.16
CA ASP A 41 17.28 6.56 -20.85
C ASP A 41 17.50 8.01 -21.36
N ASP A 42 16.71 8.47 -22.34
CA ASP A 42 16.73 9.86 -22.83
C ASP A 42 15.90 10.82 -21.94
N GLY A 43 15.37 10.36 -20.81
CA GLY A 43 14.57 11.13 -19.88
C GLY A 43 13.09 11.27 -20.26
N LYS A 44 12.63 10.63 -21.33
CA LYS A 44 11.22 10.69 -21.73
C LYS A 44 10.37 9.81 -20.81
N ILE A 45 9.27 10.36 -20.32
CA ILE A 45 8.23 9.63 -19.58
C ILE A 45 7.06 9.31 -20.53
N ASP A 46 6.84 8.03 -20.80
CA ASP A 46 5.61 7.52 -21.45
C ASP A 46 4.60 7.16 -20.36
N LEU A 47 3.58 8.03 -20.17
CA LEU A 47 2.54 7.87 -19.16
C LEU A 47 1.21 7.55 -19.84
N ARG A 48 0.66 6.36 -19.56
CA ARG A 48 -0.62 5.88 -20.08
C ARG A 48 -1.51 5.42 -18.93
N LYS A 49 -2.69 6.03 -18.78
CA LYS A 49 -3.61 5.73 -17.68
C LYS A 49 -5.05 6.04 -18.02
N ASP A 50 -5.99 5.28 -17.45
CA ASP A 50 -7.42 5.54 -17.59
C ASP A 50 -8.24 4.79 -16.52
N ALA A 51 -9.55 5.10 -16.45
CA ALA A 51 -10.52 4.34 -15.70
C ALA A 51 -10.76 2.97 -16.34
N GLY A 52 -10.92 1.94 -15.52
CA GLY A 52 -11.20 0.57 -15.96
C GLY A 52 -10.19 -0.46 -15.44
N LYS A 53 -10.40 -1.71 -15.83
CA LYS A 53 -9.58 -2.85 -15.42
C LYS A 53 -8.28 -2.95 -16.22
N VAL A 54 -7.28 -3.62 -15.66
CA VAL A 54 -5.93 -3.78 -16.24
C VAL A 54 -5.98 -4.20 -17.72
N ASP A 55 -6.66 -5.31 -18.03
CA ASP A 55 -6.63 -5.87 -19.40
C ASP A 55 -7.32 -4.97 -20.42
N GLU A 56 -8.40 -4.29 -20.02
CA GLU A 56 -9.15 -3.37 -20.85
C GLU A 56 -8.31 -2.12 -21.18
N VAL A 57 -7.73 -1.50 -20.15
CA VAL A 57 -6.96 -0.26 -20.31
C VAL A 57 -5.61 -0.54 -20.97
N ALA A 58 -4.91 -1.61 -20.57
CA ALA A 58 -3.64 -2.00 -21.17
C ALA A 58 -3.78 -2.31 -22.68
N GLY A 59 -4.86 -2.97 -23.09
CA GLY A 59 -5.15 -3.21 -24.52
C GLY A 59 -5.49 -1.94 -25.28
N ARG A 60 -6.36 -1.07 -24.71
CA ARG A 60 -6.79 0.18 -25.33
C ARG A 60 -5.66 1.19 -25.48
N LEU A 61 -4.79 1.28 -24.51
CA LEU A 61 -3.67 2.24 -24.45
C LEU A 61 -2.32 1.62 -24.88
N ASN A 62 -2.32 0.39 -25.40
CA ASN A 62 -1.13 -0.29 -25.90
C ASN A 62 0.03 -0.33 -24.89
N PHE A 63 -0.25 -0.71 -23.64
CA PHE A 63 0.80 -0.81 -22.60
C PHE A 63 1.93 -1.75 -23.04
N GLY A 64 1.60 -2.80 -23.83
CA GLY A 64 2.60 -3.76 -24.33
C GLY A 64 3.73 -3.17 -25.16
N GLU A 65 3.58 -1.95 -25.68
CA GLU A 65 4.57 -1.25 -26.51
C GLU A 65 5.45 -0.26 -25.72
N MET A 66 5.17 -0.06 -24.42
CA MET A 66 5.90 0.90 -23.60
C MET A 66 7.35 0.44 -23.39
N ILE A 67 8.28 1.33 -23.74
CA ILE A 67 9.73 1.10 -23.65
C ILE A 67 10.28 1.97 -22.53
N GLY A 68 11.24 1.45 -21.79
CA GLY A 68 11.96 2.18 -20.74
C GLY A 68 12.91 1.28 -19.97
N ARG A 69 13.71 1.91 -19.12
CA ARG A 69 14.57 1.22 -18.16
C ARG A 69 13.95 1.18 -16.77
N ARG A 70 13.14 2.19 -16.44
CA ARG A 70 12.41 2.32 -15.19
C ARG A 70 10.92 2.36 -15.46
N GLY A 71 10.12 1.76 -14.60
CA GLY A 71 8.67 1.76 -14.82
C GLY A 71 7.87 1.66 -13.52
N ILE A 72 6.67 2.26 -13.56
CA ILE A 72 5.70 2.22 -12.47
C ILE A 72 4.38 1.71 -13.04
N MET A 73 3.75 0.76 -12.34
CA MET A 73 2.38 0.30 -12.57
C MET A 73 1.56 0.54 -11.31
N GLN A 74 0.36 1.08 -11.47
CA GLN A 74 -0.55 1.33 -10.36
C GLN A 74 -1.97 0.94 -10.70
N LEU A 75 -2.63 0.29 -9.72
CA LEU A 75 -4.04 -0.06 -9.73
C LEU A 75 -4.74 0.65 -8.57
N ARG A 76 -5.79 1.38 -8.89
CA ARG A 76 -6.49 2.21 -7.92
C ARG A 76 -7.79 1.56 -7.47
N TRP A 77 -7.99 1.58 -6.16
CA TRP A 77 -9.29 1.50 -5.52
C TRP A 77 -9.67 2.93 -5.11
N ALA A 78 -10.67 3.50 -5.76
CA ALA A 78 -10.98 4.92 -5.62
C ALA A 78 -11.53 5.26 -4.22
N THR A 79 -10.81 6.11 -3.50
CA THR A 79 -11.23 6.71 -2.21
C THR A 79 -11.42 8.21 -2.35
N PHE A 80 -10.47 8.92 -2.97
CA PHE A 80 -10.53 10.35 -3.28
C PHE A 80 -10.64 10.59 -4.79
N GLY A 81 -11.66 11.31 -5.22
CA GLY A 81 -11.92 11.59 -6.62
C GLY A 81 -12.48 10.40 -7.39
N ALA A 82 -13.46 10.63 -8.26
CA ALA A 82 -14.08 9.60 -9.07
C ALA A 82 -13.07 8.92 -10.02
N PRO A 83 -13.28 7.63 -10.38
CA PRO A 83 -12.48 6.97 -11.39
C PRO A 83 -12.54 7.74 -12.72
N SER A 84 -11.38 8.19 -13.19
CA SER A 84 -11.22 8.93 -14.44
C SER A 84 -9.75 8.87 -14.89
N MET A 85 -9.46 9.20 -16.12
CA MET A 85 -8.10 9.31 -16.63
C MET A 85 -7.27 10.29 -15.79
N VAL A 86 -7.83 11.41 -15.38
CA VAL A 86 -7.12 12.45 -14.60
C VAL A 86 -6.76 11.96 -13.20
N ASN A 87 -7.69 11.26 -12.55
CA ASN A 87 -7.52 10.73 -11.20
C ASN A 87 -6.82 9.36 -11.13
N ALA A 88 -6.60 8.70 -12.28
CA ALA A 88 -5.79 7.51 -12.35
C ALA A 88 -4.31 7.85 -12.08
N GLN A 89 -3.59 6.93 -11.48
CA GLN A 89 -2.15 7.05 -11.21
C GLN A 89 -1.35 6.23 -12.23
N PRO A 90 -0.07 6.52 -12.45
CA PRO A 90 0.79 7.54 -11.80
C PRO A 90 0.45 8.99 -12.13
N HIS A 91 1.00 9.93 -11.32
CA HIS A 91 0.92 11.38 -11.52
C HIS A 91 2.29 11.95 -11.85
N LEU A 92 2.31 13.03 -12.64
CA LEU A 92 3.50 13.84 -12.89
C LEU A 92 3.55 14.99 -11.90
N ASP A 93 4.76 15.49 -11.64
CA ASP A 93 5.01 16.81 -11.06
C ASP A 93 4.60 17.96 -12.00
N SER A 94 4.89 19.19 -11.62
CA SER A 94 4.50 20.38 -12.38
C SER A 94 5.12 20.42 -13.79
N ASP A 95 6.39 20.10 -13.89
CA ASP A 95 7.21 20.24 -15.12
C ASP A 95 7.24 18.93 -15.95
N GLY A 96 6.83 17.81 -15.38
CA GLY A 96 6.83 16.51 -16.04
C GLY A 96 8.17 15.77 -15.96
N ASP A 97 9.02 16.15 -15.02
CA ASP A 97 10.35 15.60 -14.79
C ASP A 97 10.37 14.51 -13.71
N MET A 98 9.29 14.43 -12.94
CA MET A 98 9.06 13.38 -11.93
C MET A 98 7.72 12.69 -12.17
N VAL A 99 7.70 11.40 -11.96
CA VAL A 99 6.46 10.59 -11.98
C VAL A 99 6.37 9.73 -10.73
N GLY A 100 5.17 9.64 -10.16
CA GLY A 100 4.97 8.83 -8.97
C GLY A 100 3.57 8.26 -8.81
N ALA A 101 3.48 7.24 -7.98
CA ALA A 101 2.22 6.59 -7.62
C ALA A 101 2.20 6.24 -6.14
N HIS A 102 1.00 6.25 -5.54
CA HIS A 102 0.83 5.94 -4.14
C HIS A 102 -0.29 4.92 -3.89
N ASN A 103 -0.21 4.28 -2.76
CA ASN A 103 -1.27 3.51 -2.11
C ASN A 103 -1.58 4.15 -0.75
N GLY A 104 -2.79 3.94 -0.25
CA GLY A 104 -3.20 4.41 1.07
C GLY A 104 -4.00 5.68 1.01
N ASN A 105 -3.80 6.58 1.96
CA ASN A 105 -4.61 7.78 2.11
C ASN A 105 -3.81 8.93 2.74
N VAL A 106 -3.79 10.06 2.05
CA VAL A 106 -3.23 11.33 2.55
C VAL A 106 -4.38 12.17 3.10
N VAL A 107 -4.54 12.20 4.42
CA VAL A 107 -5.72 12.80 5.07
C VAL A 107 -5.79 14.32 4.97
N ASN A 108 -4.64 15.00 4.87
CA ASN A 108 -4.52 16.44 4.68
C ASN A 108 -4.40 16.85 3.19
N ASN A 109 -4.81 15.97 2.26
CA ASN A 109 -4.71 16.18 0.81
C ASN A 109 -5.35 17.51 0.35
N VAL A 110 -6.50 17.89 0.90
CA VAL A 110 -7.21 19.12 0.48
C VAL A 110 -6.38 20.36 0.82
N GLU A 111 -5.85 20.44 2.02
CA GLU A 111 -5.00 21.53 2.48
C GLU A 111 -3.69 21.61 1.70
N LEU A 112 -3.05 20.46 1.44
CA LEU A 112 -1.81 20.40 0.66
C LEU A 112 -2.02 20.87 -0.77
N ARG A 113 -3.10 20.49 -1.43
CA ARG A 113 -3.43 20.95 -2.79
C ARG A 113 -3.61 22.48 -2.86
N GLU A 114 -4.28 23.07 -1.87
CA GLU A 114 -4.42 24.53 -1.78
C GLU A 114 -3.05 25.21 -1.63
N GLN A 115 -2.15 24.65 -0.81
CA GLN A 115 -0.79 25.15 -0.64
C GLN A 115 0.02 25.02 -1.94
N PHE A 116 0.00 23.86 -2.61
CA PHE A 116 0.70 23.64 -3.86
C PHE A 116 0.24 24.61 -4.95
N MET A 117 -1.06 24.83 -5.09
CA MET A 117 -1.60 25.82 -6.03
C MET A 117 -1.17 27.26 -5.66
N ALA A 118 -1.10 27.60 -4.37
CA ALA A 118 -0.59 28.89 -3.93
C ALA A 118 0.93 29.07 -4.20
N GLU A 119 1.68 27.99 -4.20
CA GLU A 119 3.11 27.93 -4.59
C GLU A 119 3.30 27.85 -6.13
N CYS A 120 2.23 28.01 -6.92
CA CYS A 120 2.22 27.95 -8.39
C CYS A 120 2.52 26.55 -8.98
N MET A 121 2.40 25.49 -8.23
CA MET A 121 2.50 24.13 -8.73
C MET A 121 1.28 23.72 -9.56
N THR A 122 1.48 22.88 -10.57
CA THR A 122 0.43 22.45 -11.51
C THR A 122 -0.30 21.23 -10.98
N VAL A 123 -1.26 21.41 -10.07
CA VAL A 123 -2.12 20.36 -9.55
C VAL A 123 -3.23 20.03 -10.55
N ARG A 124 -3.27 18.79 -11.06
CA ARG A 124 -4.17 18.37 -12.15
C ARG A 124 -5.36 17.55 -11.70
N SER A 125 -5.23 16.80 -10.61
CA SER A 125 -6.26 15.84 -10.18
C SER A 125 -6.85 16.15 -8.81
N THR A 126 -7.88 15.39 -8.42
CA THR A 126 -8.39 15.39 -7.05
C THR A 126 -7.94 14.16 -6.27
N ASN A 127 -7.04 13.36 -6.86
CA ASN A 127 -6.48 12.19 -6.21
C ASN A 127 -5.36 12.58 -5.23
N ASP A 128 -5.38 11.99 -4.06
CA ASP A 128 -4.42 12.25 -2.99
C ASP A 128 -2.98 11.75 -3.31
N GLY A 129 -2.84 10.83 -4.26
CA GLY A 129 -1.53 10.38 -4.73
C GLY A 129 -0.71 11.46 -5.45
N GLU A 130 -1.38 12.41 -6.11
CA GLU A 130 -0.70 13.56 -6.71
C GLU A 130 -0.02 14.42 -5.64
N SER A 131 -0.62 14.52 -4.45
CA SER A 131 -0.02 15.24 -3.32
C SER A 131 1.29 14.62 -2.83
N CYS A 132 1.48 13.30 -2.97
CA CYS A 132 2.77 12.67 -2.64
C CYS A 132 3.88 13.13 -3.60
N VAL A 133 3.57 13.26 -4.89
CA VAL A 133 4.52 13.73 -5.90
C VAL A 133 4.87 15.20 -5.65
N HIS A 134 3.86 16.06 -5.52
CA HIS A 134 4.09 17.50 -5.27
C HIS A 134 4.75 17.79 -3.93
N ALA A 135 4.55 16.98 -2.91
CA ALA A 135 5.25 17.15 -1.64
C ALA A 135 6.76 16.93 -1.78
N VAL A 136 7.19 15.99 -2.64
CA VAL A 136 8.62 15.77 -2.93
C VAL A 136 9.14 16.86 -3.87
N GLU A 137 8.43 17.18 -4.96
CA GLU A 137 8.75 18.25 -5.90
C GLU A 137 9.06 19.56 -5.18
N ARG A 138 8.20 19.97 -4.23
CA ARG A 138 8.37 21.19 -3.42
C ARG A 138 9.77 21.36 -2.85
N TYR A 139 10.39 20.29 -2.42
CA TYR A 139 11.72 20.32 -1.81
C TYR A 139 12.84 20.11 -2.82
N VAL A 140 12.61 19.33 -3.86
CA VAL A 140 13.53 19.21 -5.00
C VAL A 140 13.74 20.59 -5.65
N ASP A 141 12.69 21.35 -5.89
CA ASP A 141 12.73 22.71 -6.46
C ASP A 141 13.46 23.71 -5.56
N ARG A 142 13.50 23.44 -4.26
CA ARG A 142 14.30 24.21 -3.30
C ARG A 142 15.78 23.80 -3.26
N GLY A 143 16.19 22.84 -4.08
CA GLY A 143 17.57 22.40 -4.26
C GLY A 143 18.02 21.29 -3.30
N PHE A 144 17.10 20.61 -2.62
CA PHE A 144 17.44 19.43 -1.83
C PHE A 144 17.59 18.19 -2.72
N ASP A 145 18.44 17.26 -2.32
CA ASP A 145 18.50 15.93 -2.94
C ASP A 145 17.19 15.14 -2.69
N THR A 146 16.95 14.09 -3.48
CA THR A 146 15.68 13.36 -3.46
C THR A 146 15.40 12.69 -2.10
N ILE A 147 16.41 12.12 -1.43
CA ILE A 147 16.23 11.48 -0.11
C ILE A 147 15.83 12.54 0.92
N THR A 148 16.54 13.66 0.99
CA THR A 148 16.20 14.78 1.88
C THR A 148 14.81 15.34 1.57
N SER A 149 14.44 15.44 0.28
CA SER A 149 13.12 15.89 -0.14
C SER A 149 12.00 14.94 0.32
N ILE A 150 12.24 13.64 0.25
CA ILE A 150 11.31 12.62 0.77
C ILE A 150 11.18 12.72 2.29
N CYS A 151 12.28 12.93 3.04
CA CYS A 151 12.23 13.13 4.49
C CYS A 151 11.34 14.33 4.86
N LYS A 152 11.49 15.44 4.16
CA LYS A 152 10.67 16.64 4.37
C LYS A 152 9.22 16.46 3.94
N ALA A 153 8.98 15.78 2.81
CA ALA A 153 7.64 15.44 2.36
C ALA A 153 6.91 14.52 3.37
N TYR A 154 7.63 13.62 4.05
CA TYR A 154 7.07 12.77 5.10
C TYR A 154 6.56 13.58 6.31
N GLU A 155 7.21 14.70 6.65
CA GLU A 155 6.75 15.61 7.71
C GLU A 155 5.47 16.35 7.32
N ASP A 156 5.33 16.72 6.03
CA ASP A 156 4.15 17.42 5.51
C ASP A 156 2.94 16.49 5.33
N LEU A 157 3.18 15.24 4.90
CA LEU A 157 2.13 14.28 4.56
C LEU A 157 1.57 13.57 5.80
N GLN A 158 0.26 13.69 6.02
CA GLN A 158 -0.44 13.02 7.11
C GLN A 158 -1.26 11.83 6.60
N GLY A 159 -1.26 10.73 7.36
CA GLY A 159 -2.02 9.52 7.04
C GLY A 159 -1.15 8.28 6.87
N ASP A 160 -1.76 7.22 6.34
CA ASP A 160 -1.12 5.93 6.06
C ASP A 160 -0.98 5.75 4.54
N TYR A 161 0.24 5.73 4.05
CA TYR A 161 0.52 5.65 2.63
C TYR A 161 1.84 4.93 2.34
N ALA A 162 2.01 4.54 1.10
CA ALA A 162 3.29 4.18 0.50
C ALA A 162 3.32 4.74 -0.91
N PHE A 163 4.46 5.25 -1.35
CA PHE A 163 4.61 5.75 -2.70
C PHE A 163 5.90 5.29 -3.36
N VAL A 164 5.91 5.33 -4.69
CA VAL A 164 7.08 5.12 -5.54
C VAL A 164 7.19 6.31 -6.46
N ILE A 165 8.39 6.88 -6.60
CA ILE A 165 8.69 7.98 -7.51
C ILE A 165 9.93 7.70 -8.36
N ALA A 166 9.98 8.30 -9.54
CA ALA A 166 11.14 8.31 -10.43
C ALA A 166 11.32 9.70 -11.02
N ARG A 167 12.56 10.18 -11.05
CA ARG A 167 12.97 11.43 -11.71
C ARG A 167 13.72 11.12 -12.99
N ILE A 168 13.60 11.98 -13.99
CA ILE A 168 14.27 11.79 -15.29
C ILE A 168 15.79 11.94 -15.21
N ASP A 169 16.27 12.78 -14.29
CA ASP A 169 17.69 13.11 -14.09
C ASP A 169 18.44 12.11 -13.19
N GLU A 170 17.75 11.07 -12.67
CA GLU A 170 18.34 10.01 -11.87
C GLU A 170 18.22 8.65 -12.59
N ASP A 171 19.14 7.72 -12.31
CA ASP A 171 19.11 6.35 -12.86
C ASP A 171 18.50 5.32 -11.91
N CYS A 172 18.03 5.77 -10.75
CA CYS A 172 17.34 5.02 -9.73
C CYS A 172 15.86 5.40 -9.60
N MET A 173 15.17 4.73 -8.71
CA MET A 173 13.84 5.08 -8.25
C MET A 173 13.83 5.10 -6.72
N HIS A 174 12.87 5.81 -6.16
CA HIS A 174 12.69 5.93 -4.72
C HIS A 174 11.30 5.46 -4.31
N ALA A 175 11.22 4.90 -3.11
CA ALA A 175 9.94 4.55 -2.51
C ALA A 175 9.95 4.86 -1.02
N LEU A 176 8.80 5.14 -0.44
CA LEU A 176 8.61 5.38 0.98
C LEU A 176 7.45 4.55 1.50
N LYS A 177 7.60 3.99 2.70
CA LYS A 177 6.53 3.26 3.39
C LYS A 177 6.14 3.96 4.70
N LYS A 178 4.82 4.18 4.86
CA LYS A 178 4.16 4.63 6.09
C LYS A 178 2.76 3.99 6.17
N GLY A 179 2.65 2.84 6.82
CA GLY A 179 1.38 2.10 6.96
C GLY A 179 1.12 1.09 5.84
N SER A 180 0.96 1.54 4.59
CA SER A 180 0.64 0.66 3.46
C SER A 180 1.75 -0.34 3.12
N GLY A 181 1.37 -1.53 2.63
CA GLY A 181 2.32 -2.63 2.35
C GLY A 181 3.35 -2.28 1.27
N MET A 182 4.62 -2.67 1.51
CA MET A 182 5.73 -2.54 0.56
C MET A 182 6.80 -3.61 0.79
N VAL A 183 7.32 -4.16 -0.29
CA VAL A 183 8.40 -5.15 -0.30
C VAL A 183 9.29 -4.93 -1.53
N VAL A 184 10.59 -5.16 -1.39
CA VAL A 184 11.57 -5.08 -2.47
C VAL A 184 11.90 -6.49 -2.96
N GLY A 185 12.01 -6.68 -4.28
CA GLY A 185 12.53 -7.89 -4.90
C GLY A 185 13.83 -7.62 -5.64
N ILE A 186 14.84 -8.45 -5.44
CA ILE A 186 16.16 -8.35 -6.10
C ILE A 186 16.31 -9.53 -7.06
N ALA A 187 16.17 -9.26 -8.36
CA ALA A 187 16.41 -10.21 -9.44
C ALA A 187 17.81 -10.03 -10.03
N ASP A 188 18.21 -10.90 -10.97
CA ASP A 188 19.57 -10.88 -11.56
C ASP A 188 19.80 -9.64 -12.44
N ASP A 189 18.75 -9.13 -13.10
CA ASP A 189 18.83 -8.00 -14.06
C ASP A 189 17.93 -6.85 -13.71
N ALA A 190 17.28 -6.89 -12.55
CA ALA A 190 16.35 -5.86 -12.09
C ALA A 190 16.15 -5.86 -10.59
N VAL A 191 15.84 -4.68 -10.04
CA VAL A 191 15.24 -4.55 -8.70
C VAL A 191 13.84 -4.00 -8.87
N CYS A 192 12.90 -4.53 -8.09
CA CYS A 192 11.51 -4.09 -8.11
C CYS A 192 10.99 -3.85 -6.69
N VAL A 193 10.03 -2.95 -6.59
CA VAL A 193 9.29 -2.65 -5.37
C VAL A 193 7.82 -2.91 -5.63
N SER A 194 7.13 -3.54 -4.70
CA SER A 194 5.70 -3.77 -4.83
C SER A 194 4.97 -3.67 -3.51
N SER A 195 3.68 -3.39 -3.60
CA SER A 195 2.77 -3.45 -2.45
C SER A 195 2.49 -4.88 -1.99
N ASP A 196 2.80 -5.90 -2.80
CA ASP A 196 2.59 -7.30 -2.41
C ASP A 196 3.46 -8.29 -3.19
N LEU A 197 3.74 -9.46 -2.58
CA LEU A 197 4.60 -10.52 -3.10
C LEU A 197 4.16 -11.14 -4.44
N PRO A 198 2.86 -11.35 -4.76
CA PRO A 198 2.44 -12.00 -6.00
C PRO A 198 2.99 -11.37 -7.29
N SER A 199 3.26 -10.08 -7.28
CA SER A 199 3.86 -9.38 -8.43
C SER A 199 5.38 -9.52 -8.53
N ILE A 200 6.06 -9.83 -7.42
CA ILE A 200 7.52 -10.00 -7.34
C ILE A 200 7.94 -11.44 -7.63
N LEU A 201 7.18 -12.42 -7.16
CA LEU A 201 7.53 -13.84 -7.23
C LEU A 201 7.88 -14.38 -8.63
N PRO A 202 7.31 -13.87 -9.76
CA PRO A 202 7.73 -14.25 -11.09
C PRO A 202 9.16 -13.82 -11.44
N LEU A 203 9.66 -12.77 -10.79
CA LEU A 203 10.96 -12.16 -11.07
C LEU A 203 12.04 -12.71 -10.13
N THR A 204 11.72 -12.84 -8.84
CA THR A 204 12.69 -13.25 -7.83
C THR A 204 12.05 -13.77 -6.56
N ARG A 205 12.80 -14.55 -5.79
CA ARG A 205 12.49 -14.95 -4.41
C ARG A 205 13.38 -14.28 -3.37
N LYS A 206 14.38 -13.51 -3.82
CA LYS A 206 15.26 -12.73 -2.95
C LYS A 206 14.59 -11.40 -2.68
N ILE A 207 14.19 -11.17 -1.43
CA ILE A 207 13.44 -9.98 -1.03
C ILE A 207 14.12 -9.22 0.10
N VAL A 208 13.75 -7.93 0.22
CA VAL A 208 14.04 -7.09 1.38
C VAL A 208 12.72 -6.55 1.90
N ARG A 209 12.44 -6.75 3.20
CA ARG A 209 11.25 -6.18 3.85
C ARG A 209 11.48 -4.71 4.12
N VAL A 210 10.45 -3.91 3.92
CA VAL A 210 10.45 -2.47 4.19
C VAL A 210 9.53 -2.21 5.38
N TYR A 211 10.01 -1.43 6.35
CA TYR A 211 9.23 -1.04 7.53
C TYR A 211 8.79 0.41 7.44
N ASP A 212 7.88 0.81 8.32
CA ASP A 212 7.37 2.19 8.35
C ASP A 212 8.47 3.19 8.69
N GLY A 213 8.49 4.29 7.95
CA GLY A 213 9.53 5.31 8.08
C GLY A 213 10.83 4.97 7.35
N GLU A 214 10.81 4.01 6.44
CA GLU A 214 11.97 3.67 5.62
C GLU A 214 11.78 4.13 4.17
N ILE A 215 12.82 4.76 3.65
CA ILE A 215 12.97 5.14 2.25
C ILE A 215 13.77 4.03 1.56
N VAL A 216 13.31 3.61 0.40
CA VAL A 216 14.00 2.67 -0.48
C VAL A 216 14.54 3.43 -1.67
N THR A 217 15.84 3.41 -1.89
CA THR A 217 16.47 3.83 -3.16
C THR A 217 16.94 2.58 -3.89
N PHE A 218 16.52 2.39 -5.13
CA PHE A 218 16.84 1.17 -5.86
C PHE A 218 17.26 1.42 -7.30
N TRP A 219 18.33 0.73 -7.70
CA TRP A 219 18.88 0.64 -9.04
C TRP A 219 18.56 -0.75 -9.62
N HIS A 220 19.10 -1.08 -10.75
CA HIS A 220 18.89 -2.39 -11.36
C HIS A 220 19.59 -3.54 -10.64
N ASP A 221 20.64 -3.27 -9.86
CA ASP A 221 21.57 -4.24 -9.26
C ASP A 221 21.69 -4.12 -7.73
N ARG A 222 21.18 -3.05 -7.14
CA ARG A 222 21.27 -2.81 -5.69
C ARG A 222 20.09 -2.05 -5.15
N VAL A 223 19.93 -2.13 -3.84
CA VAL A 223 18.95 -1.39 -3.05
C VAL A 223 19.63 -0.82 -1.82
N GLU A 224 19.26 0.39 -1.46
CA GLU A 224 19.65 1.08 -0.23
C GLU A 224 18.39 1.45 0.54
N LEU A 225 18.43 1.26 1.85
CA LEU A 225 17.37 1.67 2.76
C LEU A 225 17.86 2.85 3.60
N HIS A 226 17.02 3.87 3.76
CA HIS A 226 17.33 5.04 4.56
C HIS A 226 16.23 5.31 5.57
N SER A 227 16.62 5.83 6.74
CA SER A 227 15.68 6.33 7.73
C SER A 227 15.05 7.64 7.24
N VAL A 228 13.73 7.75 7.30
CA VAL A 228 13.03 8.99 6.95
C VAL A 228 13.29 10.12 7.95
N ILE A 229 13.79 9.80 9.15
CA ILE A 229 14.01 10.77 10.22
C ILE A 229 15.23 11.66 9.92
N ASP A 230 16.29 11.08 9.38
CA ASP A 230 17.58 11.74 9.22
C ASP A 230 18.31 11.38 7.90
N GLY A 231 17.71 10.53 7.06
CA GLY A 231 18.33 10.05 5.81
C GLY A 231 19.46 9.04 6.01
N SER A 232 19.72 8.58 7.24
CA SER A 232 20.81 7.64 7.52
C SER A 232 20.57 6.28 6.88
N LEU A 233 21.65 5.62 6.41
CA LEU A 233 21.61 4.31 5.79
C LEU A 233 21.24 3.23 6.82
N ILE A 234 20.34 2.34 6.43
CA ILE A 234 19.89 1.17 7.21
C ILE A 234 20.46 -0.09 6.55
N GLU A 235 21.29 -0.83 7.28
CA GLU A 235 21.79 -2.12 6.81
C GLU A 235 20.74 -3.20 7.03
N ARG A 236 20.40 -3.93 5.96
CA ARG A 236 19.48 -5.07 6.00
C ARG A 236 19.83 -6.11 4.96
N GLU A 237 20.04 -7.34 5.42
CA GLU A 237 20.31 -8.47 4.54
C GLU A 237 19.03 -8.94 3.83
N PRO A 238 19.12 -9.22 2.53
CA PRO A 238 18.02 -9.85 1.81
C PRO A 238 17.72 -11.26 2.32
N GLU A 239 16.45 -11.62 2.34
CA GLU A 239 15.99 -12.97 2.69
C GLU A 239 15.45 -13.73 1.46
N MET A 240 15.59 -15.07 1.49
CA MET A 240 15.00 -15.95 0.48
C MET A 240 13.66 -16.47 0.97
N ILE A 241 12.59 -16.16 0.24
CA ILE A 241 11.26 -16.65 0.57
C ILE A 241 11.00 -18.01 -0.08
N THR A 242 10.41 -18.93 0.69
CA THR A 242 10.05 -20.28 0.25
C THR A 242 8.62 -20.40 -0.26
N GLU A 243 7.84 -19.33 -0.15
CA GLU A 243 6.45 -19.29 -0.61
C GLU A 243 6.35 -19.61 -2.09
N THR A 244 5.46 -20.56 -2.42
CA THR A 244 5.24 -20.94 -3.81
C THR A 244 4.28 -19.92 -4.48
N MET A 245 4.44 -19.76 -5.80
CA MET A 245 3.50 -18.98 -6.63
C MET A 245 2.06 -19.45 -6.45
N GLU A 246 1.85 -20.74 -6.24
CA GLU A 246 0.52 -21.35 -6.02
C GLU A 246 -0.10 -20.92 -4.70
N ALA A 247 0.71 -20.75 -3.63
CA ALA A 247 0.23 -20.23 -2.35
C ALA A 247 -0.17 -18.75 -2.44
N ALA A 248 0.58 -17.97 -3.23
CA ALA A 248 0.28 -16.56 -3.48
C ALA A 248 -0.83 -16.33 -4.53
N GLN A 249 -1.12 -17.32 -5.38
CA GLN A 249 -2.16 -17.27 -6.41
C GLN A 249 -3.48 -17.90 -5.94
N LYS A 250 -4.49 -17.89 -6.82
CA LYS A 250 -5.86 -18.41 -6.55
C LYS A 250 -5.92 -19.91 -6.21
N GLY A 251 -4.82 -20.67 -6.25
CA GLY A 251 -4.78 -22.09 -5.86
C GLY A 251 -5.75 -22.98 -6.65
N GLY A 252 -5.97 -22.68 -7.94
CA GLY A 252 -6.93 -23.39 -8.81
C GLY A 252 -8.37 -22.90 -8.71
N TYR A 253 -8.68 -21.94 -7.82
CA TYR A 253 -10.02 -21.35 -7.73
C TYR A 253 -10.22 -20.23 -8.75
N PRO A 254 -11.43 -20.03 -9.31
CA PRO A 254 -11.71 -18.96 -10.26
C PRO A 254 -11.62 -17.56 -9.62
N HIS A 255 -11.87 -17.46 -8.31
CA HIS A 255 -11.88 -16.19 -7.56
C HIS A 255 -11.15 -16.34 -6.23
N PHE A 256 -10.44 -15.28 -5.79
CA PHE A 256 -9.77 -15.22 -4.48
C PHE A 256 -10.77 -15.45 -3.33
N MET A 257 -11.92 -14.80 -3.35
CA MET A 257 -12.96 -14.99 -2.34
C MET A 257 -13.34 -16.47 -2.17
N LEU A 258 -13.46 -17.22 -3.26
CA LEU A 258 -13.79 -18.66 -3.17
C LEU A 258 -12.65 -19.47 -2.55
N LYS A 259 -11.40 -19.16 -2.92
CA LYS A 259 -10.20 -19.72 -2.28
C LYS A 259 -10.22 -19.46 -0.77
N GLU A 260 -10.38 -18.20 -0.37
CA GLU A 260 -10.39 -17.77 1.04
C GLU A 260 -11.51 -18.44 1.83
N ILE A 261 -12.72 -18.59 1.27
CA ILE A 261 -13.82 -19.34 1.89
C ILE A 261 -13.41 -20.78 2.19
N HIS A 262 -12.75 -21.45 1.26
CA HIS A 262 -12.31 -22.84 1.45
C HIS A 262 -11.12 -22.97 2.41
N GLU A 263 -10.26 -21.97 2.49
CA GLU A 263 -9.10 -21.96 3.38
C GLU A 263 -9.43 -21.62 4.83
N GLN A 264 -10.59 -21.01 5.12
CA GLN A 264 -10.97 -20.55 6.47
C GLN A 264 -10.78 -21.60 7.55
N ALA A 265 -11.16 -22.86 7.28
CA ALA A 265 -11.07 -23.93 8.28
C ALA A 265 -9.62 -24.29 8.65
N SER A 266 -8.70 -24.29 7.69
CA SER A 266 -7.27 -24.58 7.92
C SER A 266 -6.58 -23.41 8.61
N VAL A 267 -6.84 -22.19 8.13
CA VAL A 267 -6.28 -20.95 8.68
C VAL A 267 -6.74 -20.74 10.13
N ALA A 268 -8.03 -20.99 10.42
CA ALA A 268 -8.55 -20.88 11.78
C ALA A 268 -7.88 -21.90 12.74
N ARG A 269 -7.65 -23.14 12.32
CA ARG A 269 -6.93 -24.13 13.15
C ARG A 269 -5.48 -23.71 13.40
N GLU A 270 -4.79 -23.23 12.39
CA GLU A 270 -3.41 -22.77 12.53
C GLU A 270 -3.33 -21.56 13.45
N LEU A 271 -4.25 -20.60 13.32
CA LEU A 271 -4.33 -19.44 14.19
C LEU A 271 -4.57 -19.86 15.65
N LEU A 272 -5.53 -20.75 15.92
CA LEU A 272 -5.78 -21.26 17.27
C LEU A 272 -4.54 -21.90 17.87
N HIS A 273 -3.81 -22.72 17.10
CA HIS A 273 -2.57 -23.35 17.56
C HIS A 273 -1.45 -22.35 17.88
N ARG A 274 -1.37 -21.25 17.12
CA ARG A 274 -0.42 -20.15 17.41
C ARG A 274 -0.84 -19.38 18.67
N LEU A 275 -2.13 -19.09 18.79
CA LEU A 275 -2.68 -18.33 19.93
C LEU A 275 -2.54 -19.07 21.26
N GLU A 276 -2.68 -20.41 21.28
CA GLU A 276 -2.47 -21.24 22.49
C GLU A 276 -1.07 -21.05 23.13
N LYS A 277 -0.09 -20.60 22.36
CA LYS A 277 1.31 -20.40 22.80
C LYS A 277 1.71 -18.93 22.91
N SER A 278 0.79 -18.01 22.68
CA SER A 278 1.08 -16.57 22.64
C SER A 278 0.94 -15.92 24.01
N GLU A 279 1.96 -15.18 24.43
CA GLU A 279 1.89 -14.36 25.65
C GLU A 279 0.85 -13.24 25.53
N ASP A 280 0.60 -12.73 24.30
CA ASP A 280 -0.38 -11.68 24.03
C ASP A 280 -1.81 -12.13 24.40
N VAL A 281 -2.13 -13.41 24.20
CA VAL A 281 -3.45 -13.98 24.59
C VAL A 281 -3.66 -13.90 26.08
N THR A 282 -2.62 -14.11 26.89
CA THR A 282 -2.71 -14.00 28.37
C THR A 282 -3.08 -12.57 28.76
N ALA A 283 -2.45 -11.56 28.18
CA ALA A 283 -2.76 -10.15 28.44
C ALA A 283 -4.21 -9.81 28.04
N ILE A 284 -4.68 -10.31 26.89
CA ILE A 284 -6.06 -10.14 26.42
C ILE A 284 -7.05 -10.79 27.40
N LEU A 285 -6.79 -12.03 27.84
CA LEU A 285 -7.64 -12.76 28.80
C LEU A 285 -7.71 -12.06 30.15
N GLU A 286 -6.58 -11.51 30.61
CA GLU A 286 -6.57 -10.68 31.82
C GLU A 286 -7.40 -9.40 31.69
N ALA A 287 -7.34 -8.73 30.54
CA ALA A 287 -8.17 -7.57 30.27
C ALA A 287 -9.65 -7.94 30.30
N PHE A 288 -10.04 -9.06 29.69
CA PHE A 288 -11.42 -9.56 29.74
C PHE A 288 -11.92 -9.83 31.16
N THR A 289 -11.12 -10.53 31.97
CA THR A 289 -11.52 -10.91 33.33
C THR A 289 -11.60 -9.74 34.30
N LYS A 290 -10.87 -8.66 34.06
CA LYS A 290 -10.86 -7.46 34.89
C LYS A 290 -11.92 -6.43 34.49
N SER A 291 -12.51 -6.56 33.29
CA SER A 291 -13.40 -5.56 32.72
C SER A 291 -14.86 -5.79 33.12
N ARG A 292 -15.56 -4.65 33.39
CA ARG A 292 -17.00 -4.63 33.64
C ARG A 292 -17.81 -4.74 32.34
N ASN A 293 -17.41 -3.98 31.33
CA ASN A 293 -18.00 -4.01 30.01
C ASN A 293 -16.93 -4.31 28.98
N ILE A 294 -17.30 -5.10 27.96
CA ILE A 294 -16.40 -5.51 26.88
C ILE A 294 -17.07 -5.14 25.56
N TYR A 295 -16.39 -4.29 24.77
CA TYR A 295 -16.86 -3.83 23.49
C TYR A 295 -15.99 -4.43 22.37
N PHE A 296 -16.64 -4.96 21.33
CA PHE A 296 -16.00 -5.32 20.06
C PHE A 296 -16.39 -4.26 19.03
N VAL A 297 -15.43 -3.52 18.55
CA VAL A 297 -15.64 -2.35 17.68
C VAL A 297 -15.09 -2.64 16.30
N GLY A 298 -15.89 -2.46 15.25
CA GLY A 298 -15.45 -2.71 13.87
C GLY A 298 -16.41 -2.13 12.85
N CYS A 299 -15.97 -2.10 11.58
CA CYS A 299 -16.75 -1.68 10.44
C CYS A 299 -16.91 -2.77 9.40
N GLY A 300 -17.99 -2.73 8.62
CA GLY A 300 -18.24 -3.66 7.51
C GLY A 300 -18.14 -5.11 7.96
N THR A 301 -17.32 -5.90 7.28
CA THR A 301 -17.10 -7.33 7.57
C THR A 301 -16.50 -7.56 8.96
N SER A 302 -15.64 -6.66 9.44
CA SER A 302 -15.10 -6.72 10.81
C SER A 302 -16.18 -6.55 11.86
N TYR A 303 -17.18 -5.68 11.62
CA TYR A 303 -18.34 -5.58 12.51
C TYR A 303 -19.16 -6.89 12.54
N HIS A 304 -19.33 -7.56 11.41
CA HIS A 304 -20.00 -8.87 11.39
C HIS A 304 -19.20 -9.91 12.17
N ALA A 305 -17.87 -9.88 12.11
CA ALA A 305 -17.02 -10.73 12.96
C ALA A 305 -17.19 -10.40 14.45
N CYS A 306 -17.32 -9.11 14.81
CA CYS A 306 -17.64 -8.68 16.19
C CYS A 306 -18.98 -9.24 16.68
N LEU A 307 -20.02 -9.21 15.84
CA LEU A 307 -21.34 -9.79 16.17
C LEU A 307 -21.23 -11.29 16.44
N ILE A 308 -20.55 -12.04 15.57
CA ILE A 308 -20.34 -13.48 15.75
C ILE A 308 -19.50 -13.74 17.01
N GLY A 309 -18.43 -12.97 17.21
CA GLY A 309 -17.60 -13.02 18.41
C GLY A 309 -18.42 -12.86 19.69
N SER A 310 -19.31 -11.87 19.74
CA SER A 310 -20.19 -11.65 20.89
C SER A 310 -21.08 -12.86 21.20
N VAL A 311 -21.59 -13.53 20.17
CA VAL A 311 -22.38 -14.78 20.33
C VAL A 311 -21.53 -15.89 20.92
N TYR A 312 -20.30 -16.08 20.44
CA TYR A 312 -19.40 -17.14 20.95
C TYR A 312 -18.94 -16.86 22.37
N PHE A 313 -18.56 -15.63 22.71
CA PHE A 313 -18.16 -15.26 24.07
C PHE A 313 -19.29 -15.53 25.07
N ASN A 314 -20.52 -15.19 24.71
CA ASN A 314 -21.66 -15.49 25.55
C ASN A 314 -21.93 -17.02 25.68
N LYS A 315 -21.96 -17.72 24.54
CA LYS A 315 -22.33 -19.17 24.54
C LYS A 315 -21.27 -20.06 25.15
N VAL A 316 -19.99 -19.78 24.94
CA VAL A 316 -18.88 -20.65 25.33
C VAL A 316 -18.29 -20.24 26.67
N ALA A 317 -18.05 -18.94 26.86
CA ALA A 317 -17.40 -18.43 28.06
C ALA A 317 -18.39 -17.85 29.11
N GLY A 318 -19.66 -17.66 28.78
CA GLY A 318 -20.62 -16.97 29.65
C GLY A 318 -20.32 -15.50 29.86
N VAL A 319 -19.49 -14.89 28.98
CA VAL A 319 -19.07 -13.50 29.08
C VAL A 319 -19.90 -12.64 28.15
N PRO A 320 -20.71 -11.69 28.66
CA PRO A 320 -21.45 -10.77 27.82
C PRO A 320 -20.50 -9.76 27.17
N THR A 321 -20.62 -9.56 25.86
CA THR A 321 -19.88 -8.58 25.10
C THR A 321 -20.81 -7.81 24.18
N THR A 322 -20.45 -6.57 23.83
CA THR A 322 -21.27 -5.70 22.98
C THR A 322 -20.53 -5.42 21.67
N ALA A 323 -21.10 -5.83 20.54
CA ALA A 323 -20.57 -5.45 19.23
C ALA A 323 -21.09 -4.06 18.83
N VAL A 324 -20.21 -3.18 18.42
CA VAL A 324 -20.50 -1.77 18.09
C VAL A 324 -19.88 -1.41 16.75
N LEU A 325 -20.63 -0.66 15.92
CA LEU A 325 -20.09 -0.03 14.72
C LEU A 325 -19.11 1.09 15.11
N ALA A 326 -17.92 1.08 14.55
CA ALA A 326 -16.85 2.01 14.93
C ALA A 326 -17.29 3.50 14.86
N PRO A 327 -17.97 4.01 13.80
CA PRO A 327 -18.43 5.39 13.74
C PRO A 327 -19.41 5.78 14.86
N GLN A 328 -20.07 4.80 15.45
CA GLN A 328 -21.06 5.04 16.52
C GLN A 328 -20.47 4.92 17.93
N PHE A 329 -19.28 4.31 18.06
CA PHE A 329 -18.71 3.95 19.36
C PHE A 329 -18.53 5.16 20.29
N THR A 330 -17.87 6.21 19.78
CA THR A 330 -17.66 7.44 20.57
C THR A 330 -18.97 8.14 20.94
N ALA A 331 -19.92 8.21 20.00
CA ALA A 331 -21.20 8.87 20.23
C ALA A 331 -22.07 8.12 21.25
N GLN A 332 -22.06 6.78 21.22
CA GLN A 332 -22.90 5.96 22.09
C GLN A 332 -22.28 5.70 23.47
N TYR A 333 -20.95 5.57 23.54
CA TYR A 333 -20.25 5.07 24.73
C TYR A 333 -19.16 5.99 25.25
N GLY A 334 -18.63 6.96 24.45
CA GLY A 334 -17.45 7.75 24.79
C GLY A 334 -17.49 8.42 26.17
N ASN A 335 -18.65 8.96 26.56
CA ASN A 335 -18.82 9.60 27.88
C ASN A 335 -19.03 8.62 29.05
N SER A 336 -19.30 7.34 28.78
CA SER A 336 -19.58 6.31 29.79
C SER A 336 -18.40 5.35 29.99
N LEU A 337 -17.36 5.43 29.16
CA LEU A 337 -16.16 4.61 29.26
C LEU A 337 -15.37 4.94 30.53
N SER A 338 -14.84 3.91 31.16
CA SER A 338 -14.02 3.98 32.34
C SER A 338 -12.83 3.02 32.25
N GLU A 339 -11.87 3.11 33.17
CA GLU A 339 -10.75 2.17 33.29
C GLU A 339 -11.19 0.71 33.59
N ARG A 340 -12.48 0.50 33.84
CA ARG A 340 -13.06 -0.83 34.06
C ARG A 340 -13.70 -1.42 32.79
N ASP A 341 -13.54 -0.78 31.66
CA ASP A 341 -14.11 -1.21 30.40
C ASP A 341 -12.98 -1.61 29.42
N ALA A 342 -13.20 -2.62 28.60
CA ALA A 342 -12.29 -3.02 27.55
C ALA A 342 -12.93 -2.82 26.18
N ALA A 343 -12.19 -2.23 25.25
CA ALA A 343 -12.59 -2.10 23.85
C ALA A 343 -11.55 -2.78 22.94
N PHE A 344 -12.05 -3.71 22.12
CA PHE A 344 -11.25 -4.42 21.12
C PHE A 344 -11.64 -3.93 19.73
N PHE A 345 -10.71 -3.25 19.08
CA PHE A 345 -10.90 -2.75 17.72
C PHE A 345 -10.49 -3.82 16.72
N VAL A 346 -11.45 -4.30 15.94
CA VAL A 346 -11.26 -5.36 14.94
C VAL A 346 -11.15 -4.73 13.57
N SER A 347 -9.97 -4.81 12.96
CA SER A 347 -9.71 -4.33 11.62
C SER A 347 -8.86 -5.34 10.85
N GLN A 348 -9.18 -5.58 9.58
CA GLN A 348 -8.37 -6.44 8.72
C GLN A 348 -7.17 -5.70 8.15
N SER A 349 -7.36 -4.47 7.68
CA SER A 349 -6.31 -3.67 7.07
C SER A 349 -5.59 -2.74 8.06
N GLY A 350 -6.23 -2.42 9.19
CA GLY A 350 -5.80 -1.34 10.07
C GLY A 350 -5.98 0.08 9.48
N GLU A 351 -6.54 0.18 8.27
CA GLU A 351 -6.63 1.42 7.49
C GLU A 351 -8.06 1.98 7.41
N THR A 352 -9.01 1.43 8.16
CA THR A 352 -10.39 1.91 8.14
C THR A 352 -10.46 3.27 8.84
N LYS A 353 -11.04 4.26 8.18
CA LYS A 353 -11.10 5.66 8.68
C LYS A 353 -12.04 5.90 9.86
N ASP A 354 -12.82 4.94 10.23
CA ASP A 354 -13.85 5.03 11.23
C ASP A 354 -13.35 4.75 12.65
#